data_1092b7933b6bc0dcb52f2c589501117d
#
_entry.id   1092b7933b6bc0dcb52f2c589501117d
#
_cell.length_a   1.000
_cell.length_b   1.000
_cell.length_c   1.000
_cell.angle_alpha   90.00
_cell.angle_beta   90.00
_cell.angle_gamma   90.00
#
_symmetry.space_group_name_H-M   'P 1'
#
loop_
_entity.id
_entity.type
_entity.pdbx_description
1 polymer ?
#
loop_
_entity_poly.entity_id
_entity_poly.type
_entity_poly.pdbx_seq_one_letter_code
_entity_poly.pdbx_strand_id
1 'polypeptide(L)'
;MDFLWTLVNSYGYGSNELSALWIVLVIALALILVLVFLRFVPVGLWITSLAAGVHVSIGSLAGMRLRRIQPKLLVNPLIKARKAGLDVTLSKLETHYLAGGNVDRVINALIAAQRSNIEMPFEKASAIDLAGRDVLQAVQMSVTPKVIETPVVAAIAKDGIELRAKARVTVRTNIERLVGGAGEETIIARVGEGIVTTVGSSETHKQVLENPDLISQTVLNKGLDAGTAYEILSIDIADVDVGRNIGAQLQMDQAEADRRIAQARAEERRAMAVAREQEMKASVQEMRARVVEAEAEVPKAMAAALREGKIGVMDYYQLKNLEADTSMREGIAKASAPVSAPRMNEGSGK
;
A
#
# COMPACT_ATOMS: atom_id res chain seq x y z
N MET A 1 41.23 58.12 -40.90
CA MET A 1 41.18 59.34 -40.04
C MET A 1 40.64 60.52 -40.78
N ASP A 2 40.80 60.57 -42.07
CA ASP A 2 40.45 61.76 -42.91
C ASP A 2 38.96 62.00 -43.13
N PHE A 3 38.15 60.96 -43.02
CA PHE A 3 36.68 61.05 -43.18
C PHE A 3 35.98 61.79 -42.01
N LEU A 4 36.47 61.60 -40.80
CA LEU A 4 35.97 62.34 -39.66
C LEU A 4 36.43 63.80 -39.63
N TRP A 5 37.60 64.04 -40.20
CA TRP A 5 38.15 65.41 -40.28
C TRP A 5 37.44 66.23 -41.39
N THR A 6 37.11 65.67 -42.51
CA THR A 6 36.29 66.27 -43.56
C THR A 6 34.87 66.62 -43.16
N LEU A 7 34.23 65.78 -42.32
CA LEU A 7 32.91 66.09 -41.77
C LEU A 7 32.92 67.24 -40.77
N VAL A 8 33.98 67.34 -39.95
CA VAL A 8 34.15 68.51 -39.02
C VAL A 8 34.39 69.79 -39.69
N ASN A 9 35.09 69.83 -40.85
CA ASN A 9 35.50 71.08 -41.54
C ASN A 9 34.49 71.58 -42.59
N SER A 10 33.44 70.83 -42.91
CA SER A 10 32.37 71.17 -43.88
C SER A 10 31.25 72.04 -43.30
N TYR A 11 31.19 72.22 -41.99
CA TYR A 11 30.17 73.05 -41.32
C TYR A 11 30.85 74.39 -40.84
N GLY A 12 30.78 75.37 -41.73
CA GLY A 12 31.31 76.69 -41.48
C GLY A 12 30.67 77.46 -40.34
N TYR A 13 31.51 78.21 -39.67
CA TYR A 13 31.31 79.26 -38.67
C TYR A 13 29.88 79.83 -38.60
N GLY A 14 29.16 79.55 -37.59
CA GLY A 14 27.90 80.24 -37.24
C GLY A 14 26.86 79.44 -36.39
N SER A 15 27.10 78.13 -36.10
CA SER A 15 26.14 77.35 -35.32
C SER A 15 26.83 76.25 -34.46
N ASN A 16 28.03 76.56 -33.97
CA ASN A 16 28.96 75.53 -33.41
C ASN A 16 28.51 74.91 -32.11
N GLU A 17 27.63 75.52 -31.34
CA GLU A 17 27.18 74.97 -30.09
C GLU A 17 26.05 73.90 -30.31
N LEU A 18 25.12 74.16 -31.22
CA LEU A 18 24.03 73.20 -31.55
C LEU A 18 24.57 71.99 -32.28
N SER A 19 25.51 72.14 -33.23
CA SER A 19 26.15 71.02 -33.93
C SER A 19 27.01 70.12 -33.02
N ALA A 20 27.73 70.71 -32.08
CA ALA A 20 28.49 69.98 -31.08
C ALA A 20 27.57 69.20 -30.15
N LEU A 21 26.43 69.74 -29.74
CA LEU A 21 25.44 69.06 -28.94
C LEU A 21 24.81 67.86 -29.70
N TRP A 22 24.50 67.97 -31.00
CA TRP A 22 24.02 66.88 -31.84
C TRP A 22 25.07 65.77 -32.00
N ILE A 23 26.35 66.10 -32.17
CA ILE A 23 27.41 65.08 -32.25
C ILE A 23 27.58 64.35 -30.93
N VAL A 24 27.54 65.02 -29.79
CA VAL A 24 27.59 64.38 -28.46
C VAL A 24 26.38 63.49 -28.22
N LEU A 25 25.19 63.95 -28.65
CA LEU A 25 23.96 63.19 -28.53
C LEU A 25 24.00 61.89 -29.37
N VAL A 26 24.50 61.96 -30.62
CA VAL A 26 24.68 60.80 -31.51
C VAL A 26 25.69 59.80 -30.94
N ILE A 27 26.83 60.32 -30.39
CA ILE A 27 27.85 59.48 -29.76
C ILE A 27 27.25 58.80 -28.49
N ALA A 28 26.52 59.55 -27.66
CA ALA A 28 25.87 59.03 -26.48
C ALA A 28 24.83 57.99 -26.85
N LEU A 29 24.01 58.23 -27.89
CA LEU A 29 23.03 57.26 -28.39
C LEU A 29 23.71 56.00 -28.93
N ALA A 30 24.81 56.16 -29.70
CA ALA A 30 25.60 55.03 -30.22
C ALA A 30 26.22 54.24 -29.07
N LEU A 31 26.75 54.88 -28.03
CA LEU A 31 27.30 54.22 -26.84
C LEU A 31 26.24 53.46 -26.08
N ILE A 32 25.07 54.06 -25.87
CA ILE A 32 23.92 53.40 -25.24
C ILE A 32 23.49 52.15 -26.06
N LEU A 33 23.43 52.27 -27.39
CA LEU A 33 23.06 51.17 -28.27
C LEU A 33 24.09 50.03 -28.21
N VAL A 34 25.37 50.34 -28.15
CA VAL A 34 26.46 49.37 -27.95
C VAL A 34 26.36 48.73 -26.58
N LEU A 35 26.11 49.48 -25.53
CA LEU A 35 25.92 48.93 -24.17
C LEU A 35 24.69 48.00 -24.09
N VAL A 36 23.58 48.40 -24.69
CA VAL A 36 22.38 47.57 -24.80
C VAL A 36 22.69 46.30 -25.60
N PHE A 37 23.39 46.42 -26.73
CA PHE A 37 23.79 45.24 -27.53
C PHE A 37 24.69 44.29 -26.74
N LEU A 38 25.71 44.77 -26.03
CA LEU A 38 26.60 43.97 -25.18
C LEU A 38 25.85 43.32 -23.99
N ARG A 39 24.82 44.01 -23.50
CA ARG A 39 23.95 43.45 -22.43
C ARG A 39 23.08 42.31 -22.93
N PHE A 40 22.57 42.40 -24.18
CA PHE A 40 21.69 41.39 -24.78
C PHE A 40 22.46 40.21 -25.38
N VAL A 41 23.62 40.44 -25.98
CA VAL A 41 24.41 39.42 -26.66
C VAL A 41 25.57 38.99 -25.74
N PRO A 42 25.58 37.71 -25.27
CA PRO A 42 26.69 37.19 -24.47
C PRO A 42 27.90 36.88 -25.36
N VAL A 43 28.64 37.94 -25.75
CA VAL A 43 29.81 37.86 -26.68
C VAL A 43 30.86 36.86 -26.18
N GLY A 44 31.10 36.78 -24.88
CA GLY A 44 32.03 35.80 -24.30
C GLY A 44 31.65 34.34 -24.57
N LEU A 45 30.34 34.03 -24.55
CA LEU A 45 29.86 32.70 -24.93
C LEU A 45 30.01 32.40 -26.42
N TRP A 46 29.82 33.41 -27.24
CA TRP A 46 30.03 33.28 -28.69
C TRP A 46 31.49 32.96 -29.02
N ILE A 47 32.45 33.68 -28.40
CA ILE A 47 33.89 33.42 -28.57
C ILE A 47 34.24 32.00 -28.10
N THR A 48 33.72 31.59 -26.92
CA THR A 48 34.01 30.23 -26.39
C THR A 48 33.40 29.13 -27.26
N SER A 49 32.22 29.35 -27.84
CA SER A 49 31.60 28.36 -28.76
C SER A 49 32.40 28.26 -30.07
N LEU A 50 32.84 29.37 -30.62
CA LEU A 50 33.65 29.39 -31.82
C LEU A 50 35.00 28.70 -31.61
N ALA A 51 35.69 29.00 -30.47
CA ALA A 51 36.94 28.34 -30.09
C ALA A 51 36.78 26.81 -29.87
N ALA A 52 35.59 26.36 -29.50
CA ALA A 52 35.25 24.93 -29.35
C ALA A 52 34.82 24.26 -30.66
N GLY A 53 34.84 24.93 -31.81
CA GLY A 53 34.42 24.43 -33.09
C GLY A 53 32.89 24.30 -33.24
N VAL A 54 32.14 25.02 -32.41
CA VAL A 54 30.67 25.04 -32.44
C VAL A 54 30.20 26.36 -33.03
N HIS A 55 29.61 26.31 -34.24
CA HIS A 55 29.13 27.51 -34.92
C HIS A 55 27.73 27.86 -34.40
N VAL A 56 27.67 28.82 -33.45
CA VAL A 56 26.42 29.41 -32.96
C VAL A 56 26.32 30.83 -33.50
N SER A 57 25.25 31.16 -34.21
CA SER A 57 25.05 32.51 -34.72
C SER A 57 24.71 33.49 -33.59
N ILE A 58 25.18 34.72 -33.71
CA ILE A 58 24.86 35.80 -32.74
C ILE A 58 23.34 36.02 -32.68
N GLY A 59 22.66 35.89 -33.84
CA GLY A 59 21.20 36.01 -33.91
C GLY A 59 20.48 34.95 -33.11
N SER A 60 20.96 33.68 -33.09
CA SER A 60 20.37 32.62 -32.28
C SER A 60 20.58 32.87 -30.79
N LEU A 61 21.73 33.38 -30.35
CA LEU A 61 21.98 33.77 -28.94
C LEU A 61 21.07 34.92 -28.48
N ALA A 62 20.86 35.92 -29.32
CA ALA A 62 19.93 37.03 -29.06
C ALA A 62 18.48 36.50 -29.04
N GLY A 63 18.10 35.65 -29.99
CA GLY A 63 16.78 34.99 -30.02
C GLY A 63 16.46 34.15 -28.78
N MET A 64 17.41 33.38 -28.25
CA MET A 64 17.26 32.66 -26.99
C MET A 64 16.99 33.62 -25.82
N ARG A 65 17.73 34.74 -25.79
CA ARG A 65 17.55 35.75 -24.72
C ARG A 65 16.17 36.38 -24.77
N LEU A 66 15.66 36.67 -25.96
CA LEU A 66 14.28 37.16 -26.17
C LEU A 66 13.24 36.16 -25.73
N ARG A 67 13.47 34.85 -25.91
CA ARG A 67 12.64 33.76 -25.44
C ARG A 67 12.83 33.43 -23.96
N ARG A 68 13.58 34.26 -23.21
CA ARG A 68 13.92 34.09 -21.80
C ARG A 68 14.73 32.83 -21.49
N ILE A 69 15.40 32.27 -22.47
CA ILE A 69 16.31 31.14 -22.29
C ILE A 69 17.69 31.68 -21.94
N GLN A 70 18.34 31.09 -20.94
CA GLN A 70 19.73 31.43 -20.63
C GLN A 70 20.66 30.71 -21.60
N PRO A 71 21.39 31.42 -22.51
CA PRO A 71 22.21 30.76 -23.52
C PRO A 71 23.28 29.84 -22.97
N LYS A 72 23.78 30.10 -21.74
CA LYS A 72 24.76 29.26 -21.06
C LYS A 72 24.26 27.81 -20.84
N LEU A 73 22.96 27.62 -20.59
CA LEU A 73 22.37 26.32 -20.32
C LEU A 73 22.29 25.43 -21.57
N LEU A 74 22.38 26.01 -22.76
CA LEU A 74 22.36 25.27 -24.03
C LEU A 74 23.75 25.20 -24.68
N VAL A 75 24.49 26.31 -24.68
CA VAL A 75 25.80 26.39 -25.38
C VAL A 75 26.87 25.58 -24.67
N ASN A 76 26.93 25.58 -23.33
CA ASN A 76 27.92 24.79 -22.59
C ASN A 76 27.75 23.30 -22.78
N PRO A 77 26.52 22.69 -22.65
CA PRO A 77 26.30 21.30 -23.00
C PRO A 77 26.57 20.98 -24.46
N LEU A 78 26.24 21.89 -25.39
CA LEU A 78 26.56 21.73 -26.81
C LEU A 78 28.07 21.63 -27.07
N ILE A 79 28.85 22.48 -26.40
CA ILE A 79 30.32 22.42 -26.45
C ILE A 79 30.82 21.07 -25.88
N LYS A 80 30.26 20.60 -24.77
CA LYS A 80 30.60 19.28 -24.19
C LYS A 80 30.31 18.17 -25.20
N ALA A 81 29.10 18.18 -25.80
CA ALA A 81 28.69 17.20 -26.80
C ALA A 81 29.65 17.17 -28.00
N ARG A 82 29.99 18.33 -28.57
CA ARG A 82 30.89 18.43 -29.70
C ARG A 82 32.30 17.91 -29.39
N LYS A 83 32.85 18.28 -28.22
CA LYS A 83 34.14 17.76 -27.75
C LYS A 83 34.13 16.25 -27.51
N ALA A 84 33.00 15.66 -27.17
CA ALA A 84 32.82 14.21 -27.03
C ALA A 84 32.58 13.51 -28.37
N GLY A 85 32.45 14.23 -29.49
CA GLY A 85 32.19 13.66 -30.81
C GLY A 85 30.71 13.37 -31.11
N LEU A 86 29.80 13.89 -30.26
CA LEU A 86 28.35 13.75 -30.48
C LEU A 86 27.87 14.78 -31.49
N ASP A 87 27.03 14.35 -32.44
CA ASP A 87 26.40 15.24 -33.41
C ASP A 87 24.99 15.64 -32.97
N VAL A 88 24.95 16.67 -32.10
CA VAL A 88 23.72 17.24 -31.58
C VAL A 88 23.59 18.69 -32.03
N THR A 89 22.44 19.07 -32.54
CA THR A 89 22.19 20.44 -33.00
C THR A 89 21.63 21.31 -31.87
N LEU A 90 21.94 22.62 -31.93
CA LEU A 90 21.42 23.59 -30.98
C LEU A 90 19.88 23.60 -30.92
N SER A 91 19.23 23.46 -32.07
CA SER A 91 17.77 23.41 -32.18
C SER A 91 17.15 22.26 -31.38
N LYS A 92 17.75 21.07 -31.42
CA LYS A 92 17.30 19.92 -30.62
C LYS A 92 17.40 20.18 -29.12
N LEU A 93 18.51 20.82 -28.68
CA LEU A 93 18.70 21.19 -27.28
C LEU A 93 17.71 22.25 -26.82
N GLU A 94 17.43 23.24 -27.69
CA GLU A 94 16.46 24.28 -27.39
C GLU A 94 15.04 23.73 -27.26
N THR A 95 14.63 22.85 -28.18
CA THR A 95 13.33 22.19 -28.13
C THR A 95 13.18 21.36 -26.85
N HIS A 96 14.20 20.61 -26.47
CA HIS A 96 14.21 19.82 -25.24
C HIS A 96 14.11 20.69 -23.98
N TYR A 97 14.86 21.79 -23.95
CA TYR A 97 14.80 22.75 -22.84
C TYR A 97 13.42 23.41 -22.71
N LEU A 98 12.82 23.82 -23.85
CA LEU A 98 11.49 24.43 -23.86
C LEU A 98 10.39 23.44 -23.45
N ALA A 99 10.59 22.14 -23.69
CA ALA A 99 9.73 21.08 -23.23
C ALA A 99 9.86 20.79 -21.70
N GLY A 100 10.76 21.50 -21.01
CA GLY A 100 11.00 21.34 -19.56
C GLY A 100 12.08 20.33 -19.19
N GLY A 101 12.81 19.79 -20.17
CA GLY A 101 13.88 18.82 -19.96
C GLY A 101 15.20 19.43 -19.47
N ASN A 102 16.07 18.59 -18.92
CA ASN A 102 17.39 18.97 -18.43
C ASN A 102 18.48 18.65 -19.46
N VAL A 103 18.89 19.68 -20.22
CA VAL A 103 19.86 19.54 -21.31
C VAL A 103 21.22 19.02 -20.84
N ASP A 104 21.73 19.51 -19.72
CA ASP A 104 23.05 19.10 -19.23
C ASP A 104 23.06 17.62 -18.81
N ARG A 105 21.99 17.15 -18.18
CA ARG A 105 21.81 15.74 -17.79
C ARG A 105 21.78 14.82 -19.01
N VAL A 106 20.98 15.19 -20.01
CA VAL A 106 20.86 14.43 -21.25
C VAL A 106 22.20 14.36 -22.00
N ILE A 107 22.92 15.48 -22.12
CA ILE A 107 24.23 15.49 -22.79
C ILE A 107 25.25 14.66 -22.00
N ASN A 108 25.31 14.78 -20.68
CA ASN A 108 26.22 13.97 -19.87
C ASN A 108 25.90 12.47 -19.99
N ALA A 109 24.60 12.11 -20.08
CA ALA A 109 24.17 10.74 -20.31
C ALA A 109 24.59 10.21 -21.69
N LEU A 110 24.42 11.02 -22.74
CA LEU A 110 24.86 10.66 -24.09
C LEU A 110 26.39 10.47 -24.18
N ILE A 111 27.15 11.33 -23.50
CA ILE A 111 28.62 11.18 -23.41
C ILE A 111 28.99 9.88 -22.69
N ALA A 112 28.30 9.56 -21.61
CA ALA A 112 28.50 8.33 -20.87
C ALA A 112 28.14 7.09 -21.74
N ALA A 113 26.99 7.13 -22.43
CA ALA A 113 26.56 6.07 -23.33
C ALA A 113 27.57 5.82 -24.46
N GLN A 114 28.05 6.88 -25.11
CA GLN A 114 29.05 6.76 -26.16
C GLN A 114 30.36 6.16 -25.66
N ARG A 115 30.83 6.56 -24.48
CA ARG A 115 32.06 6.01 -23.86
C ARG A 115 31.91 4.53 -23.48
N SER A 116 30.70 4.10 -23.19
CA SER A 116 30.37 2.72 -22.84
C SER A 116 29.94 1.90 -24.07
N ASN A 117 30.07 2.43 -25.27
CA ASN A 117 29.67 1.82 -26.53
C ASN A 117 28.19 1.40 -26.54
N ILE A 118 27.33 2.19 -25.92
CA ILE A 118 25.88 2.00 -25.90
C ILE A 118 25.28 2.93 -26.94
N GLU A 119 24.52 2.36 -27.88
CA GLU A 119 23.83 3.13 -28.89
C GLU A 119 22.60 3.84 -28.28
N MET A 120 22.69 5.15 -28.13
CA MET A 120 21.62 5.99 -27.59
C MET A 120 21.45 7.25 -28.45
N PRO A 121 20.44 7.35 -29.30
CA PRO A 121 20.14 8.57 -30.03
C PRO A 121 19.61 9.66 -29.09
N PHE A 122 19.83 10.94 -29.46
CA PHE A 122 19.39 12.08 -28.65
C PHE A 122 17.88 12.06 -28.36
N GLU A 123 17.08 11.65 -29.34
CA GLU A 123 15.63 11.60 -29.24
C GLU A 123 15.19 10.64 -28.10
N LYS A 124 15.86 9.50 -27.99
CA LYS A 124 15.59 8.50 -26.95
C LYS A 124 15.99 9.04 -25.57
N ALA A 125 17.17 9.62 -25.45
CA ALA A 125 17.62 10.23 -24.22
C ALA A 125 16.70 11.39 -23.76
N SER A 126 16.26 12.23 -24.72
CA SER A 126 15.31 13.30 -24.49
C SER A 126 13.94 12.78 -24.00
N ALA A 127 13.43 11.72 -24.63
CA ALA A 127 12.15 11.11 -24.22
C ALA A 127 12.22 10.54 -22.81
N ILE A 128 13.31 9.92 -22.42
CA ILE A 128 13.54 9.38 -21.07
C ILE A 128 13.55 10.51 -20.02
N ASP A 129 14.26 11.61 -20.30
CA ASP A 129 14.34 12.77 -19.39
C ASP A 129 12.98 13.46 -19.22
N LEU A 130 12.24 13.64 -20.34
CA LEU A 130 10.89 14.21 -20.31
C LEU A 130 9.86 13.31 -19.63
N ALA A 131 10.10 12.00 -19.61
CA ALA A 131 9.31 11.05 -18.79
C ALA A 131 9.65 11.11 -17.30
N GLY A 132 10.54 12.04 -16.88
CA GLY A 132 10.91 12.24 -15.47
C GLY A 132 11.93 11.26 -14.92
N ARG A 133 12.60 10.47 -15.78
CA ARG A 133 13.64 9.50 -15.38
C ARG A 133 15.03 10.09 -15.55
N ASP A 134 15.95 9.68 -14.68
CA ASP A 134 17.34 10.09 -14.78
C ASP A 134 18.07 9.24 -15.83
N VAL A 135 18.32 9.88 -17.00
CA VAL A 135 19.00 9.23 -18.13
C VAL A 135 20.43 8.85 -17.79
N LEU A 136 21.15 9.72 -17.05
CA LEU A 136 22.54 9.47 -16.68
C LEU A 136 22.66 8.28 -15.73
N GLN A 137 21.80 8.22 -14.72
CA GLN A 137 21.73 7.08 -13.81
C GLN A 137 21.38 5.78 -14.55
N ALA A 138 20.45 5.84 -15.50
CA ALA A 138 20.05 4.69 -16.31
C ALA A 138 21.21 4.14 -17.14
N VAL A 139 22.00 5.01 -17.78
CA VAL A 139 23.20 4.60 -18.52
C VAL A 139 24.23 3.97 -17.60
N GLN A 140 24.50 4.59 -16.44
CA GLN A 140 25.43 4.04 -15.45
C GLN A 140 25.00 2.67 -14.96
N MET A 141 23.70 2.49 -14.64
CA MET A 141 23.16 1.19 -14.21
C MET A 141 23.07 0.16 -15.33
N SER A 142 23.14 0.56 -16.58
CA SER A 142 23.24 -0.37 -17.70
C SER A 142 24.66 -0.94 -17.82
N VAL A 143 25.68 -0.18 -17.44
CA VAL A 143 27.10 -0.61 -17.46
C VAL A 143 27.49 -1.29 -16.16
N THR A 144 27.09 -0.69 -15.03
CA THR A 144 27.42 -1.20 -13.69
C THR A 144 26.13 -1.62 -13.00
N PRO A 145 25.87 -2.91 -12.88
CA PRO A 145 24.68 -3.42 -12.20
C PRO A 145 24.55 -2.88 -10.78
N LYS A 146 23.32 -2.64 -10.34
CA LYS A 146 22.98 -2.18 -9.00
C LYS A 146 22.38 -3.32 -8.21
N VAL A 147 22.74 -3.43 -6.93
CA VAL A 147 22.11 -4.35 -5.99
C VAL A 147 20.96 -3.62 -5.28
N ILE A 148 19.78 -4.21 -5.32
CA ILE A 148 18.59 -3.77 -4.64
C ILE A 148 18.27 -4.76 -3.54
N GLU A 149 17.99 -4.31 -2.33
CA GLU A 149 17.59 -5.18 -1.22
C GLU A 149 16.06 -5.13 -1.06
N THR A 150 15.45 -6.30 -0.89
CA THR A 150 14.04 -6.36 -0.52
C THR A 150 13.86 -6.05 0.96
N PRO A 151 12.71 -5.51 1.40
CA PRO A 151 12.36 -5.57 2.81
C PRO A 151 12.26 -7.02 3.25
N VAL A 152 12.19 -7.25 4.57
CA VAL A 152 11.95 -8.59 5.12
C VAL A 152 10.57 -9.06 4.70
N VAL A 153 10.50 -10.15 3.97
CA VAL A 153 9.27 -10.77 3.51
C VAL A 153 8.96 -11.96 4.42
N ALA A 154 7.81 -11.91 5.07
CA ALA A 154 7.31 -13.01 5.89
C ALA A 154 6.35 -13.90 5.09
N ALA A 155 6.58 -15.21 5.12
CA ALA A 155 5.70 -16.20 4.48
C ALA A 155 5.58 -17.45 5.35
N ILE A 156 4.49 -18.18 5.23
CA ILE A 156 4.20 -19.37 6.03
C ILE A 156 4.27 -20.60 5.14
N ALA A 157 5.08 -21.56 5.50
CA ALA A 157 5.15 -22.85 4.84
C ALA A 157 3.93 -23.73 5.22
N LYS A 158 3.68 -24.82 4.50
CA LYS A 158 2.53 -25.70 4.73
C LYS A 158 2.51 -26.34 6.13
N ASP A 159 3.65 -26.47 6.77
CA ASP A 159 3.78 -26.94 8.15
C ASP A 159 3.36 -25.91 9.22
N GLY A 160 2.93 -24.72 8.78
CA GLY A 160 2.44 -23.64 9.65
C GLY A 160 3.53 -22.79 10.29
N ILE A 161 4.80 -22.95 9.90
CA ILE A 161 5.92 -22.18 10.42
C ILE A 161 6.17 -20.98 9.53
N GLU A 162 6.27 -19.79 10.14
CA GLU A 162 6.63 -18.53 9.49
C GLU A 162 8.12 -18.54 9.17
N LEU A 163 8.48 -18.21 7.93
CA LEU A 163 9.83 -17.88 7.51
C LEU A 163 9.90 -16.40 7.15
N ARG A 164 10.99 -15.76 7.51
CA ARG A 164 11.31 -14.38 7.18
C ARG A 164 12.53 -14.36 6.31
N ALA A 165 12.36 -13.98 5.06
CA ALA A 165 13.45 -13.95 4.10
C ALA A 165 13.72 -12.51 3.64
N LYS A 166 15.02 -12.24 3.41
CA LYS A 166 15.50 -11.01 2.78
C LYS A 166 16.33 -11.39 1.55
N ALA A 167 16.02 -10.79 0.40
CA ALA A 167 16.73 -11.04 -0.83
C ALA A 167 17.50 -9.80 -1.30
N ARG A 168 18.64 -10.04 -1.96
CA ARG A 168 19.40 -9.06 -2.74
C ARG A 168 19.23 -9.38 -4.21
N VAL A 169 18.78 -8.40 -4.96
CA VAL A 169 18.53 -8.53 -6.38
C VAL A 169 19.53 -7.68 -7.14
N THR A 170 20.36 -8.30 -7.95
CA THR A 170 21.27 -7.59 -8.84
C THR A 170 20.54 -7.30 -10.13
N VAL A 171 20.36 -6.02 -10.44
CA VAL A 171 19.63 -5.56 -11.62
C VAL A 171 20.49 -4.70 -12.53
N ARG A 172 20.22 -4.77 -13.82
CA ARG A 172 20.78 -3.93 -14.85
C ARG A 172 19.65 -3.19 -15.55
N THR A 173 19.86 -1.90 -15.89
CA THR A 173 18.85 -1.12 -16.63
C THR A 173 18.86 -1.55 -18.10
N ASN A 174 17.67 -1.86 -18.62
CA ASN A 174 17.45 -2.03 -20.04
C ASN A 174 16.97 -0.69 -20.63
N ILE A 175 17.86 -0.01 -21.36
CA ILE A 175 17.61 1.32 -21.93
C ILE A 175 16.45 1.30 -22.92
N GLU A 176 16.20 0.17 -23.57
CA GLU A 176 15.12 0.05 -24.55
C GLU A 176 13.74 0.05 -23.90
N ARG A 177 13.64 -0.53 -22.70
CA ARG A 177 12.40 -0.65 -21.94
C ARG A 177 12.23 0.46 -20.90
N LEU A 178 13.15 1.44 -20.88
CA LEU A 178 13.14 2.48 -19.86
C LEU A 178 11.91 3.40 -19.96
N VAL A 179 11.47 3.70 -21.20
CA VAL A 179 10.22 4.45 -21.43
C VAL A 179 9.04 3.48 -21.33
N GLY A 180 8.15 3.70 -20.39
CA GLY A 180 6.97 2.87 -20.16
C GLY A 180 7.19 1.61 -19.30
N GLY A 181 8.43 1.24 -18.99
CA GLY A 181 8.72 0.12 -18.09
C GLY A 181 8.47 0.48 -16.61
N ALA A 182 8.09 -0.52 -15.81
CA ALA A 182 7.91 -0.34 -14.39
C ALA A 182 9.24 -0.09 -13.65
N GLY A 183 9.17 0.56 -12.48
CA GLY A 183 10.32 0.95 -11.68
C GLY A 183 10.88 -0.17 -10.79
N GLU A 184 11.86 0.22 -9.96
CA GLU A 184 12.55 -0.62 -8.98
C GLU A 184 11.58 -1.25 -7.97
N GLU A 185 10.58 -0.48 -7.52
CA GLU A 185 9.56 -0.94 -6.58
C GLU A 185 8.77 -2.15 -7.10
N THR A 186 8.53 -2.21 -8.41
CA THR A 186 7.84 -3.34 -9.04
C THR A 186 8.69 -4.62 -9.00
N ILE A 187 10.01 -4.51 -9.18
CA ILE A 187 10.93 -5.64 -9.03
C ILE A 187 10.87 -6.16 -7.60
N ILE A 188 10.99 -5.26 -6.62
CA ILE A 188 10.92 -5.61 -5.19
C ILE A 188 9.62 -6.34 -4.86
N ALA A 189 8.48 -5.81 -5.34
CA ALA A 189 7.17 -6.41 -5.10
C ALA A 189 7.05 -7.82 -5.72
N ARG A 190 7.51 -7.99 -6.96
CA ARG A 190 7.46 -9.29 -7.65
C ARG A 190 8.40 -10.32 -7.04
N VAL A 191 9.59 -9.91 -6.63
CA VAL A 191 10.51 -10.80 -5.91
C VAL A 191 9.91 -11.21 -4.57
N GLY A 192 9.29 -10.26 -3.84
CA GLY A 192 8.56 -10.55 -2.62
C GLY A 192 7.42 -11.56 -2.85
N GLU A 193 6.63 -11.39 -3.90
CA GLU A 193 5.60 -12.37 -4.30
C GLU A 193 6.20 -13.74 -4.62
N GLY A 194 7.33 -13.76 -5.31
CA GLY A 194 8.06 -15.00 -5.60
C GLY A 194 8.51 -15.73 -4.34
N ILE A 195 9.03 -15.00 -3.34
CA ILE A 195 9.40 -15.54 -2.03
C ILE A 195 8.16 -16.15 -1.35
N VAL A 196 7.08 -15.38 -1.23
CA VAL A 196 5.83 -15.85 -0.59
C VAL A 196 5.29 -17.11 -1.28
N THR A 197 5.27 -17.12 -2.62
CA THR A 197 4.77 -18.26 -3.38
C THR A 197 5.64 -19.50 -3.18
N THR A 198 6.97 -19.37 -3.19
CA THR A 198 7.89 -20.50 -3.04
C THR A 198 7.82 -21.08 -1.64
N VAL A 199 7.87 -20.22 -0.61
CA VAL A 199 7.74 -20.65 0.79
C VAL A 199 6.36 -21.29 1.03
N GLY A 200 5.27 -20.66 0.57
CA GLY A 200 3.90 -21.17 0.76
C GLY A 200 3.63 -22.48 0.02
N SER A 201 4.37 -22.78 -1.06
CA SER A 201 4.26 -24.07 -1.76
C SER A 201 5.11 -25.19 -1.15
N SER A 202 6.11 -24.86 -0.32
CA SER A 202 7.02 -25.82 0.31
C SER A 202 6.30 -26.61 1.41
N GLU A 203 6.55 -27.92 1.47
CA GLU A 203 5.90 -28.79 2.45
C GLU A 203 6.37 -28.48 3.88
N THR A 204 7.67 -28.16 4.04
CA THR A 204 8.25 -27.84 5.34
C THR A 204 9.19 -26.63 5.25
N HIS A 205 9.25 -25.86 6.34
CA HIS A 205 10.21 -24.77 6.48
C HIS A 205 11.66 -25.23 6.32
N LYS A 206 12.00 -26.47 6.73
CA LYS A 206 13.34 -27.08 6.63
C LYS A 206 13.80 -27.18 5.18
N GLN A 207 12.93 -27.56 4.27
CA GLN A 207 13.23 -27.68 2.85
C GLN A 207 13.69 -26.34 2.25
N VAL A 208 13.11 -25.23 2.68
CA VAL A 208 13.49 -23.89 2.24
C VAL A 208 14.83 -23.46 2.84
N LEU A 209 15.08 -23.82 4.12
CA LEU A 209 16.34 -23.52 4.81
C LEU A 209 17.51 -24.33 4.27
N GLU A 210 17.29 -25.58 3.87
CA GLU A 210 18.31 -26.44 3.27
C GLU A 210 18.69 -25.98 1.85
N ASN A 211 17.71 -25.46 1.09
CA ASN A 211 17.91 -25.04 -0.29
C ASN A 211 17.26 -23.68 -0.57
N PRO A 212 17.79 -22.56 -0.05
CA PRO A 212 17.24 -21.22 -0.31
C PRO A 212 17.30 -20.83 -1.80
N ASP A 213 18.19 -21.45 -2.58
CA ASP A 213 18.31 -21.22 -4.02
C ASP A 213 17.06 -21.62 -4.82
N LEU A 214 16.20 -22.48 -4.26
CA LEU A 214 14.89 -22.78 -4.87
C LEU A 214 14.03 -21.53 -5.05
N ILE A 215 14.13 -20.59 -4.11
CA ILE A 215 13.43 -19.29 -4.22
C ILE A 215 13.97 -18.51 -5.41
N SER A 216 15.30 -18.38 -5.51
CA SER A 216 15.99 -17.66 -6.58
C SER A 216 15.63 -18.22 -7.95
N GLN A 217 15.69 -19.55 -8.11
CA GLN A 217 15.36 -20.22 -9.35
C GLN A 217 13.89 -20.07 -9.74
N THR A 218 12.98 -20.20 -8.77
CA THR A 218 11.54 -20.05 -9.02
C THR A 218 11.20 -18.62 -9.47
N VAL A 219 11.83 -17.63 -8.87
CA VAL A 219 11.65 -16.21 -9.19
C VAL A 219 12.19 -15.90 -10.60
N LEU A 220 13.40 -16.36 -10.92
CA LEU A 220 14.03 -16.18 -12.24
C LEU A 220 13.24 -16.87 -13.35
N ASN A 221 12.79 -18.13 -13.12
CA ASN A 221 12.02 -18.88 -14.11
C ASN A 221 10.63 -18.26 -14.42
N LYS A 222 10.08 -17.47 -13.52
CA LYS A 222 8.82 -16.73 -13.75
C LYS A 222 8.97 -15.52 -14.65
N GLY A 223 10.22 -15.12 -15.03
CA GLY A 223 10.45 -13.96 -15.89
C GLY A 223 9.86 -12.66 -15.32
N LEU A 224 10.10 -12.39 -14.05
CA LEU A 224 9.49 -11.27 -13.33
C LEU A 224 9.98 -9.89 -13.77
N ASP A 225 11.00 -9.84 -14.63
CA ASP A 225 11.52 -8.64 -15.30
C ASP A 225 10.64 -8.17 -16.47
N ALA A 226 9.70 -9.01 -16.94
CA ALA A 226 8.82 -8.67 -18.05
C ALA A 226 8.02 -7.39 -17.75
N GLY A 227 8.08 -6.41 -18.68
CA GLY A 227 7.40 -5.12 -18.53
C GLY A 227 8.05 -4.17 -17.53
N THR A 228 9.26 -4.45 -17.03
CA THR A 228 10.05 -3.54 -16.22
C THR A 228 11.16 -2.88 -17.03
N ALA A 229 11.67 -1.75 -16.51
CA ALA A 229 12.83 -1.06 -17.08
C ALA A 229 14.16 -1.75 -16.73
N TYR A 230 14.12 -2.83 -15.99
CA TYR A 230 15.28 -3.54 -15.46
C TYR A 230 15.31 -4.99 -15.93
N GLU A 231 16.50 -5.54 -16.00
CA GLU A 231 16.79 -6.95 -16.21
C GLU A 231 17.40 -7.50 -14.94
N ILE A 232 16.89 -8.61 -14.44
CA ILE A 232 17.39 -9.26 -13.24
C ILE A 232 18.56 -10.17 -13.65
N LEU A 233 19.74 -9.94 -13.08
CA LEU A 233 20.95 -10.74 -13.34
C LEU A 233 21.08 -11.88 -12.34
N SER A 234 20.88 -11.59 -11.03
CA SER A 234 20.88 -12.59 -9.98
C SER A 234 19.92 -12.21 -8.87
N ILE A 235 19.47 -13.22 -8.13
CA ILE A 235 18.70 -13.07 -6.91
C ILE A 235 19.41 -13.92 -5.86
N ASP A 236 19.93 -13.27 -4.84
CA ASP A 236 20.65 -13.92 -3.76
C ASP A 236 19.83 -13.79 -2.48
N ILE A 237 19.53 -14.90 -1.84
CA ILE A 237 18.85 -14.88 -0.54
C ILE A 237 19.87 -14.52 0.52
N ALA A 238 19.73 -13.34 1.10
CA ALA A 238 20.72 -12.79 2.03
C ALA A 238 20.57 -13.35 3.43
N ASP A 239 19.32 -13.60 3.85
CA ASP A 239 18.99 -14.07 5.19
C ASP A 239 17.65 -14.79 5.18
N VAL A 240 17.54 -15.88 5.95
CA VAL A 240 16.30 -16.62 6.18
C VAL A 240 16.18 -16.97 7.64
N ASP A 241 15.32 -16.29 8.34
CA ASP A 241 15.02 -16.52 9.75
C ASP A 241 13.74 -17.34 9.93
N VAL A 242 13.75 -18.20 10.95
CA VAL A 242 12.55 -18.91 11.40
C VAL A 242 11.75 -18.02 12.34
N GLY A 243 10.54 -17.70 11.97
CA GLY A 243 9.61 -16.93 12.77
C GLY A 243 8.78 -17.79 13.74
N ARG A 244 7.51 -17.40 13.90
CA ARG A 244 6.59 -18.06 14.84
C ARG A 244 5.94 -19.29 14.21
N ASN A 245 5.56 -20.25 15.06
CA ASN A 245 4.69 -21.33 14.65
C ASN A 245 3.21 -20.88 14.65
N ILE A 246 2.79 -20.33 13.52
CA ILE A 246 1.43 -19.81 13.33
C ILE A 246 0.40 -20.94 13.30
N GLY A 247 0.80 -22.11 12.77
CA GLY A 247 -0.08 -23.30 12.74
C GLY A 247 -0.46 -23.77 14.14
N ALA A 248 0.51 -23.88 15.06
CA ALA A 248 0.22 -24.23 16.45
C ALA A 248 -0.62 -23.17 17.16
N GLN A 249 -0.36 -21.90 16.92
CA GLN A 249 -1.14 -20.81 17.51
C GLN A 249 -2.61 -20.86 17.03
N LEU A 250 -2.83 -21.07 15.75
CA LEU A 250 -4.17 -21.18 15.18
C LEU A 250 -4.94 -22.36 15.78
N GLN A 251 -4.27 -23.51 15.96
CA GLN A 251 -4.88 -24.68 16.62
C GLN A 251 -5.25 -24.40 18.08
N MET A 252 -4.42 -23.67 18.82
CA MET A 252 -4.72 -23.25 20.19
C MET A 252 -5.94 -22.30 20.22
N ASP A 253 -5.96 -21.30 19.34
CA ASP A 253 -7.05 -20.34 19.26
C ASP A 253 -8.38 -21.03 18.88
N GLN A 254 -8.32 -22.02 17.98
CA GLN A 254 -9.46 -22.83 17.59
C GLN A 254 -9.97 -23.70 18.73
N ALA A 255 -9.06 -24.38 19.46
CA ALA A 255 -9.44 -25.20 20.62
C ALA A 255 -10.04 -24.31 21.75
N GLU A 256 -9.54 -23.10 21.95
CA GLU A 256 -10.13 -22.16 22.91
C GLU A 256 -11.52 -21.70 22.47
N ALA A 257 -11.71 -21.38 21.18
CA ALA A 257 -13.02 -21.04 20.62
C ALA A 257 -14.03 -22.20 20.79
N ASP A 258 -13.64 -23.44 20.47
CA ASP A 258 -14.47 -24.62 20.63
C ASP A 258 -14.84 -24.85 22.12
N ARG A 259 -13.88 -24.63 23.03
CA ARG A 259 -14.14 -24.70 24.47
C ARG A 259 -15.18 -23.64 24.90
N ARG A 260 -15.07 -22.42 24.44
CA ARG A 260 -16.02 -21.32 24.75
C ARG A 260 -17.41 -21.64 24.22
N ILE A 261 -17.49 -22.18 22.98
CA ILE A 261 -18.76 -22.63 22.37
C ILE A 261 -19.39 -23.76 23.20
N ALA A 262 -18.58 -24.74 23.61
CA ALA A 262 -19.07 -25.88 24.42
C ALA A 262 -19.56 -25.38 25.80
N GLN A 263 -18.87 -24.43 26.42
CA GLN A 263 -19.31 -23.81 27.69
C GLN A 263 -20.64 -23.08 27.51
N ALA A 264 -20.75 -22.22 26.50
CA ALA A 264 -22.00 -21.50 26.21
C ALA A 264 -23.19 -22.43 25.99
N ARG A 265 -23.00 -23.54 25.24
CA ARG A 265 -24.02 -24.55 25.01
C ARG A 265 -24.38 -25.32 26.31
N ALA A 266 -23.41 -25.49 27.21
CA ALA A 266 -23.68 -26.12 28.51
C ALA A 266 -24.49 -25.17 29.43
N GLU A 267 -24.17 -23.89 29.45
CA GLU A 267 -24.92 -22.88 30.18
C GLU A 267 -26.35 -22.71 29.65
N GLU A 268 -26.50 -22.68 28.33
CA GLU A 268 -27.82 -22.63 27.70
C GLU A 268 -28.69 -23.85 28.10
N ARG A 269 -28.11 -25.07 28.06
CA ARG A 269 -28.81 -26.26 28.52
C ARG A 269 -29.17 -26.21 30.01
N ARG A 270 -28.29 -25.68 30.86
CA ARG A 270 -28.57 -25.47 32.27
C ARG A 270 -29.69 -24.45 32.47
N ALA A 271 -29.63 -23.32 31.76
CA ALA A 271 -30.68 -22.31 31.81
C ALA A 271 -32.03 -22.86 31.35
N MET A 272 -32.07 -23.62 30.26
CA MET A 272 -33.28 -24.30 29.80
C MET A 272 -33.81 -25.32 30.81
N ALA A 273 -32.94 -26.09 31.46
CA ALA A 273 -33.34 -27.03 32.49
C ALA A 273 -33.97 -26.33 33.70
N VAL A 274 -33.35 -25.23 34.16
CA VAL A 274 -33.88 -24.39 35.25
C VAL A 274 -35.24 -23.78 34.85
N ALA A 275 -35.33 -23.24 33.63
CA ALA A 275 -36.60 -22.71 33.12
C ALA A 275 -37.71 -23.74 33.10
N ARG A 276 -37.44 -24.94 32.61
CA ARG A 276 -38.43 -26.07 32.64
C ARG A 276 -38.81 -26.48 34.06
N GLU A 277 -37.86 -26.51 34.99
CA GLU A 277 -38.14 -26.77 36.40
C GLU A 277 -39.09 -25.69 37.00
N GLN A 278 -38.85 -24.44 36.66
CA GLN A 278 -39.73 -23.34 37.09
C GLN A 278 -41.12 -23.44 36.45
N GLU A 279 -41.21 -23.75 35.19
CA GLU A 279 -42.48 -24.00 34.48
C GLU A 279 -43.26 -25.16 35.10
N MET A 280 -42.56 -26.28 35.40
CA MET A 280 -43.20 -27.42 36.06
C MET A 280 -43.67 -27.06 37.47
N LYS A 281 -42.87 -26.29 38.25
CA LYS A 281 -43.32 -25.81 39.56
C LYS A 281 -44.52 -24.88 39.48
N ALA A 282 -44.53 -23.99 38.47
CA ALA A 282 -45.68 -23.10 38.25
C ALA A 282 -46.93 -23.90 37.84
N SER A 283 -46.79 -24.88 36.94
CA SER A 283 -47.88 -25.77 36.56
C SER A 283 -48.44 -26.58 37.74
N VAL A 284 -47.57 -27.11 38.61
CA VAL A 284 -48.02 -27.78 39.85
C VAL A 284 -48.80 -26.83 40.74
N GLN A 285 -48.37 -25.59 40.90
CA GLN A 285 -49.08 -24.60 41.68
C GLN A 285 -50.44 -24.22 41.06
N GLU A 286 -50.50 -24.11 39.73
CA GLU A 286 -51.73 -23.83 39.03
C GLU A 286 -52.74 -25.00 39.19
N MET A 287 -52.24 -26.24 39.06
CA MET A 287 -53.08 -27.42 39.29
C MET A 287 -53.60 -27.51 40.71
N ARG A 288 -52.72 -27.18 41.70
CA ARG A 288 -53.15 -27.10 43.11
C ARG A 288 -54.21 -26.01 43.33
N ALA A 289 -54.05 -24.83 42.74
CA ALA A 289 -55.03 -23.76 42.81
C ALA A 289 -56.40 -24.21 42.21
N ARG A 290 -56.40 -24.92 41.08
CA ARG A 290 -57.61 -25.45 40.47
C ARG A 290 -58.28 -26.51 41.39
N VAL A 291 -57.48 -27.38 42.06
CA VAL A 291 -58.01 -28.33 43.01
C VAL A 291 -58.68 -27.61 44.19
N VAL A 292 -58.00 -26.63 44.79
CA VAL A 292 -58.56 -25.86 45.90
C VAL A 292 -59.79 -25.05 45.48
N GLU A 293 -59.84 -24.54 44.26
CA GLU A 293 -61.03 -23.89 43.70
C GLU A 293 -62.21 -24.88 43.57
N ALA A 294 -61.98 -26.09 43.02
CA ALA A 294 -62.96 -27.14 42.90
C ALA A 294 -63.45 -27.64 44.31
N GLU A 295 -62.49 -27.75 45.27
CA GLU A 295 -62.83 -28.11 46.66
C GLU A 295 -63.68 -27.02 47.33
N ALA A 296 -63.43 -25.72 47.01
CA ALA A 296 -64.23 -24.61 47.55
C ALA A 296 -65.62 -24.51 46.94
N GLU A 297 -65.84 -25.03 45.72
CA GLU A 297 -67.18 -25.12 45.13
C GLU A 297 -68.11 -26.11 45.82
N VAL A 298 -67.58 -27.17 46.38
CA VAL A 298 -68.41 -28.22 47.07
C VAL A 298 -69.13 -27.61 48.27
N PRO A 299 -68.50 -26.89 49.22
CA PRO A 299 -69.20 -26.24 50.34
C PRO A 299 -70.23 -25.20 49.91
N LYS A 300 -69.90 -24.46 48.80
CA LYS A 300 -70.88 -23.48 48.22
C LYS A 300 -72.12 -24.17 47.66
N ALA A 301 -71.95 -25.29 46.95
CA ALA A 301 -73.03 -26.07 46.39
C ALA A 301 -73.87 -26.71 47.51
N MET A 302 -73.22 -27.20 48.58
CA MET A 302 -73.89 -27.71 49.74
C MET A 302 -74.68 -26.63 50.46
N ALA A 303 -74.11 -25.44 50.68
CA ALA A 303 -74.80 -24.30 51.29
C ALA A 303 -76.00 -23.84 50.46
N ALA A 304 -75.91 -23.91 49.13
CA ALA A 304 -77.04 -23.60 48.24
C ALA A 304 -78.15 -24.67 48.34
N ALA A 305 -77.77 -25.92 48.35
CA ALA A 305 -78.71 -27.03 48.46
C ALA A 305 -79.45 -27.06 49.82
N LEU A 306 -78.77 -26.65 50.90
CA LEU A 306 -79.38 -26.48 52.22
C LEU A 306 -80.40 -25.34 52.23
N ARG A 307 -80.08 -24.25 51.55
CA ARG A 307 -80.93 -23.03 51.43
C ARG A 307 -82.20 -23.37 50.62
N GLU A 308 -82.07 -24.16 49.59
CA GLU A 308 -83.13 -24.58 48.70
C GLU A 308 -83.98 -25.71 49.28
N GLY A 309 -83.63 -26.19 50.50
CA GLY A 309 -84.38 -27.29 51.18
C GLY A 309 -84.28 -28.66 50.53
N LYS A 310 -83.28 -28.85 49.63
CA LYS A 310 -83.04 -30.15 48.95
C LYS A 310 -82.28 -31.15 49.79
N ILE A 311 -81.58 -30.74 50.88
CA ILE A 311 -80.79 -31.52 51.79
C ILE A 311 -81.24 -31.19 53.24
N GLY A 312 -81.55 -32.17 54.04
CA GLY A 312 -81.95 -32.04 55.47
C GLY A 312 -80.64 -31.78 56.35
N VAL A 313 -80.86 -31.14 57.50
CA VAL A 313 -79.74 -30.91 58.43
C VAL A 313 -79.08 -32.23 58.90
N MET A 314 -79.86 -33.28 59.03
CA MET A 314 -79.32 -34.63 59.39
C MET A 314 -78.47 -35.22 58.27
N ASP A 315 -78.83 -35.04 57.01
CA ASP A 315 -78.11 -35.56 55.85
C ASP A 315 -76.75 -34.81 55.72
N TYR A 316 -76.69 -33.54 56.09
CA TYR A 316 -75.43 -32.75 56.16
C TYR A 316 -74.45 -33.33 57.16
N TYR A 317 -74.91 -33.66 58.36
CA TYR A 317 -74.06 -34.30 59.37
C TYR A 317 -73.58 -35.70 58.94
N GLN A 318 -74.41 -36.46 58.25
CA GLN A 318 -73.99 -37.77 57.74
C GLN A 318 -72.90 -37.60 56.66
N LEU A 319 -73.06 -36.71 55.74
CA LEU A 319 -72.02 -36.35 54.70
C LEU A 319 -70.71 -35.92 55.35
N LYS A 320 -70.75 -35.06 56.33
CA LYS A 320 -69.58 -34.58 57.06
C LYS A 320 -68.87 -35.71 57.86
N ASN A 321 -69.59 -36.63 58.42
CA ASN A 321 -69.04 -37.85 59.05
C ASN A 321 -68.41 -38.80 58.05
N LEU A 322 -68.98 -38.93 56.85
CA LEU A 322 -68.40 -39.72 55.76
C LEU A 322 -67.10 -39.10 55.23
N GLU A 323 -67.07 -37.78 55.08
CA GLU A 323 -65.89 -37.06 54.68
C GLU A 323 -64.76 -37.18 55.72
N ALA A 324 -65.06 -37.07 56.99
CA ALA A 324 -64.12 -37.27 58.11
C ALA A 324 -63.57 -38.71 58.14
N ASP A 325 -64.41 -39.73 57.92
CA ASP A 325 -63.97 -41.10 57.85
C ASP A 325 -63.08 -41.36 56.63
N THR A 326 -63.42 -40.79 55.48
CA THR A 326 -62.60 -40.87 54.22
C THR A 326 -61.25 -40.19 54.41
N SER A 327 -61.20 -39.01 55.01
CA SER A 327 -59.94 -38.26 55.26
C SER A 327 -59.06 -39.00 56.29
N MET A 328 -59.67 -39.66 57.29
CA MET A 328 -58.96 -40.51 58.27
C MET A 328 -58.36 -41.74 57.62
N ARG A 329 -59.09 -42.39 56.70
CA ARG A 329 -58.60 -43.58 55.92
C ARG A 329 -57.48 -43.17 54.98
N GLU A 330 -57.57 -42.04 54.31
CA GLU A 330 -56.44 -41.46 53.47
C GLU A 330 -55.22 -41.14 54.36
N GLY A 331 -55.39 -40.60 55.52
CA GLY A 331 -54.31 -40.34 56.46
C GLY A 331 -53.59 -41.63 56.90
N ILE A 332 -54.33 -42.68 57.17
CA ILE A 332 -53.80 -44.03 57.50
C ILE A 332 -53.08 -44.63 56.30
N ALA A 333 -53.65 -44.53 55.10
CA ALA A 333 -53.05 -45.05 53.89
C ALA A 333 -51.73 -44.32 53.56
N LYS A 334 -51.63 -42.97 53.74
CA LYS A 334 -50.38 -42.16 53.58
C LYS A 334 -49.35 -42.53 54.65
N ALA A 335 -49.74 -42.83 55.86
CA ALA A 335 -48.85 -43.24 56.93
C ALA A 335 -48.32 -44.69 56.78
N SER A 336 -49.06 -45.58 56.12
CA SER A 336 -48.63 -46.91 55.83
C SER A 336 -47.92 -47.17 54.52
N ALA A 337 -47.75 -46.09 53.68
CA ALA A 337 -46.94 -46.16 52.44
C ALA A 337 -45.49 -46.35 52.82
N PRO A 338 -44.71 -47.29 52.25
CA PRO A 338 -43.31 -47.45 52.59
C PRO A 338 -42.54 -46.26 52.05
N VAL A 339 -41.76 -45.65 52.94
CA VAL A 339 -40.80 -44.54 52.58
C VAL A 339 -39.84 -45.17 51.58
N SER A 340 -40.00 -44.84 50.30
CA SER A 340 -39.03 -45.18 49.28
C SER A 340 -37.70 -44.46 49.58
N ALA A 341 -36.71 -45.24 50.06
CA ALA A 341 -35.37 -44.77 50.27
C ALA A 341 -34.81 -44.06 49.03
N PRO A 342 -34.10 -42.90 49.16
CA PRO A 342 -33.47 -42.28 48.01
C PRO A 342 -32.45 -43.25 47.43
N ARG A 343 -32.58 -43.62 46.14
CA ARG A 343 -31.53 -44.33 45.40
C ARG A 343 -30.26 -43.49 45.41
N MET A 344 -29.25 -43.93 46.20
CA MET A 344 -27.89 -43.47 46.03
C MET A 344 -27.44 -43.82 44.64
N ASN A 345 -27.14 -42.81 43.87
CA ASN A 345 -26.54 -42.96 42.55
C ASN A 345 -25.06 -43.30 42.81
N GLU A 346 -24.71 -44.57 42.77
CA GLU A 346 -23.33 -45.04 42.73
C GLU A 346 -22.68 -44.49 41.46
N GLY A 347 -21.77 -43.53 41.64
CA GLY A 347 -20.90 -43.09 40.63
C GLY A 347 -19.97 -44.23 40.18
N SER A 348 -20.10 -44.65 38.94
CA SER A 348 -19.13 -45.48 38.29
C SER A 348 -18.02 -44.59 37.75
N GLY A 349 -16.88 -44.66 38.39
CA GLY A 349 -15.62 -44.21 37.82
C GLY A 349 -15.19 -45.12 36.66
N LYS A 350 -14.83 -44.51 35.55
CA LYS A 350 -13.65 -44.86 34.75
C LYS A 350 -13.35 -43.71 33.81
#